data_35f6856064b6881a187b152dc2e19380
#
_entry.id   35f6856064b6881a187b152dc2e19380
#
_cell.length_a   1.000
_cell.length_b   1.000
_cell.length_c   1.000
_cell.angle_alpha   90.00
_cell.angle_beta   90.00
_cell.angle_gamma   90.00
#
_symmetry.space_group_name_H-M   'P 1'
#
loop_
_entity.id
_entity.type
_entity.pdbx_description
1 polymer ?
#
loop_
_entity_poly.entity_id
_entity_poly.type
_entity_poly.pdbx_seq_one_letter_code
_entity_poly.pdbx_strand_id
1 'polypeptide(L)'
;MQHNAGFTRDDVVMAALEIGVDRFTMGKVARLLGVSAVDLGRSVSSRDDLLVACLERVSADITLPPAGLSWQKYLRQLADSLWDVLDANPGLDHILIDLAWAYVPFMSVAKRAHSALVSGGLRSEDAYLALSCTLSTVLTSHRQAA
;
A
#
# COMPACT_ATOMS: atom_id res chain seq x y z
N MET A 1 23.24 -30.31 6.61
CA MET A 1 22.24 -29.88 7.10
C MET A 1 21.78 -28.67 6.62
N GLN A 2 20.84 -28.51 6.18
CA GLN A 2 20.34 -27.52 5.67
C GLN A 2 19.92 -26.61 6.53
N HIS A 3 20.11 -25.52 6.47
CA HIS A 3 19.47 -24.64 7.09
C HIS A 3 18.56 -24.02 6.33
N ASN A 4 17.47 -24.36 6.56
CA ASN A 4 16.44 -23.64 6.16
C ASN A 4 16.74 -22.30 6.49
N ALA A 5 16.69 -21.44 5.62
CA ALA A 5 17.02 -20.13 5.81
C ALA A 5 16.26 -19.47 6.88
N GLY A 6 15.29 -20.07 7.37
CA GLY A 6 14.56 -19.48 8.45
C GLY A 6 13.80 -18.21 8.12
N PHE A 7 13.52 -17.93 6.86
CA PHE A 7 12.71 -16.78 6.49
C PHE A 7 11.47 -17.22 5.72
N THR A 8 10.40 -16.44 5.82
CA THR A 8 9.13 -16.69 5.13
C THR A 8 8.95 -15.64 4.05
N ARG A 9 7.97 -15.87 3.16
CA ARG A 9 7.59 -14.83 2.17
C ARG A 9 7.21 -13.52 2.87
N ASP A 10 6.58 -13.61 4.03
CA ASP A 10 6.21 -12.43 4.82
C ASP A 10 7.44 -11.65 5.28
N ASP A 11 8.49 -12.34 5.68
CA ASP A 11 9.76 -11.71 6.06
C ASP A 11 10.37 -10.95 4.88
N VAL A 12 10.25 -11.50 3.67
CA VAL A 12 10.73 -10.85 2.45
C VAL A 12 9.96 -9.56 2.19
N VAL A 13 8.63 -9.62 2.33
CA VAL A 13 7.77 -8.46 2.16
C VAL A 13 8.11 -7.38 3.19
N MET A 14 8.26 -7.75 4.45
CA MET A 14 8.60 -6.80 5.51
C MET A 14 9.95 -6.14 5.27
N ALA A 15 10.93 -6.89 4.79
CA ALA A 15 12.24 -6.33 4.47
C ALA A 15 12.16 -5.31 3.34
N ALA A 16 11.39 -5.60 2.29
CA ALA A 16 11.21 -4.67 1.19
C ALA A 16 10.47 -3.39 1.63
N LEU A 17 9.45 -3.54 2.47
CA LEU A 17 8.74 -2.39 3.02
C LEU A 17 9.64 -1.51 3.89
N GLU A 18 10.52 -2.13 4.67
CA GLU A 18 11.46 -1.40 5.52
C GLU A 18 12.47 -0.60 4.69
N ILE A 19 12.96 -1.18 3.60
CA ILE A 19 13.88 -0.48 2.70
C ILE A 19 13.17 0.67 1.99
N GLY A 20 11.92 0.47 1.60
CA GLY A 20 11.10 1.41 0.85
C GLY A 20 10.67 0.81 -0.47
N VAL A 21 9.38 0.87 -0.77
CA VAL A 21 8.80 0.21 -1.95
C VAL A 21 9.34 0.78 -3.26
N ASP A 22 9.82 2.01 -3.26
CA ASP A 22 10.41 2.65 -4.44
C ASP A 22 11.91 2.44 -4.53
N ARG A 23 12.55 1.91 -3.49
CA ARG A 23 14.02 1.84 -3.40
C ARG A 23 14.57 0.43 -3.28
N PHE A 24 13.78 -0.53 -2.90
CA PHE A 24 14.32 -1.86 -2.66
C PHE A 24 14.81 -2.49 -3.96
N THR A 25 15.83 -3.31 -3.83
CA THR A 25 16.29 -4.21 -4.88
C THR A 25 16.35 -5.60 -4.28
N MET A 26 16.34 -6.62 -5.13
CA MET A 26 16.45 -7.99 -4.65
C MET A 26 17.74 -8.20 -3.85
N GLY A 27 18.83 -7.57 -4.29
CA GLY A 27 20.10 -7.63 -3.57
C GLY A 27 20.04 -6.99 -2.18
N LYS A 28 19.37 -5.85 -2.05
CA LYS A 28 19.21 -5.19 -0.75
C LYS A 28 18.36 -6.01 0.19
N VAL A 29 17.29 -6.60 -0.31
CA VAL A 29 16.40 -7.46 0.49
C VAL A 29 17.17 -8.69 0.97
N ALA A 30 17.90 -9.36 0.07
CA ALA A 30 18.70 -10.52 0.43
C ALA A 30 19.73 -10.17 1.51
N ARG A 31 20.38 -9.01 1.37
CA ARG A 31 21.37 -8.56 2.34
C ARG A 31 20.72 -8.29 3.71
N LEU A 32 19.57 -7.63 3.71
CA LEU A 32 18.88 -7.33 4.96
C LEU A 32 18.45 -8.60 5.69
N LEU A 33 18.04 -9.63 4.95
CA LEU A 33 17.64 -10.90 5.54
C LEU A 33 18.81 -11.83 5.83
N GLY A 34 20.00 -11.51 5.34
CA GLY A 34 21.17 -12.39 5.53
C GLY A 34 21.09 -13.68 4.74
N VAL A 35 20.44 -13.63 3.55
CA VAL A 35 20.28 -14.81 2.70
C VAL A 35 20.88 -14.56 1.33
N SER A 36 21.08 -15.64 0.54
CA SER A 36 21.59 -15.50 -0.81
C SER A 36 20.49 -15.07 -1.78
N ALA A 37 20.88 -14.48 -2.91
CA ALA A 37 19.93 -14.13 -3.95
C ALA A 37 19.18 -15.35 -4.49
N VAL A 38 19.85 -16.50 -4.53
CA VAL A 38 19.22 -17.76 -4.96
C VAL A 38 18.10 -18.18 -4.00
N ASP A 39 18.38 -18.13 -2.71
CA ASP A 39 17.37 -18.48 -1.70
C ASP A 39 16.19 -17.53 -1.75
N LEU A 40 16.46 -16.22 -1.94
CA LEU A 40 15.41 -15.23 -2.08
C LEU A 40 14.53 -15.52 -3.31
N GLY A 41 15.16 -15.89 -4.42
CA GLY A 41 14.45 -16.21 -5.67
C GLY A 41 13.50 -17.39 -5.57
N ARG A 42 13.62 -18.21 -4.54
CA ARG A 42 12.66 -19.30 -4.30
C ARG A 42 11.37 -18.82 -3.67
N SER A 43 11.41 -17.65 -3.02
CA SER A 43 10.22 -17.09 -2.37
C SER A 43 9.49 -16.12 -3.28
N VAL A 44 10.21 -15.32 -4.06
CA VAL A 44 9.63 -14.36 -4.99
C VAL A 44 10.36 -14.43 -6.30
N SER A 45 9.62 -14.39 -7.39
CA SER A 45 10.20 -14.63 -8.72
C SER A 45 10.88 -13.40 -9.31
N SER A 46 10.48 -12.21 -8.92
CA SER A 46 11.03 -10.98 -9.48
C SER A 46 10.79 -9.81 -8.54
N ARG A 47 11.41 -8.67 -8.87
CA ARG A 47 11.20 -7.42 -8.13
C ARG A 47 9.73 -6.99 -8.22
N ASP A 48 9.12 -7.11 -9.40
CA ASP A 48 7.73 -6.73 -9.58
C ASP A 48 6.79 -7.66 -8.80
N ASP A 49 7.09 -8.94 -8.75
CA ASP A 49 6.34 -9.88 -7.93
C ASP A 49 6.39 -9.48 -6.46
N LEU A 50 7.56 -9.11 -5.97
CA LEU A 50 7.71 -8.64 -4.60
C LEU A 50 7.00 -7.31 -4.37
N LEU A 51 7.04 -6.40 -5.34
CA LEU A 51 6.33 -5.13 -5.22
C LEU A 51 4.82 -5.35 -5.09
N VAL A 52 4.25 -6.23 -5.91
CA VAL A 52 2.82 -6.58 -5.80
C VAL A 52 2.52 -7.12 -4.42
N ALA A 53 3.34 -8.03 -3.90
CA ALA A 53 3.15 -8.59 -2.56
C ALA A 53 3.20 -7.51 -1.47
N CYS A 54 4.09 -6.53 -1.60
CA CYS A 54 4.17 -5.39 -0.70
C CYS A 54 2.89 -4.56 -0.73
N LEU A 55 2.39 -4.25 -1.93
CA LEU A 55 1.18 -3.45 -2.08
C LEU A 55 -0.05 -4.19 -1.56
N GLU A 56 -0.12 -5.50 -1.75
CA GLU A 56 -1.19 -6.32 -1.18
C GLU A 56 -1.15 -6.30 0.35
N ARG A 57 0.03 -6.36 0.94
CA ARG A 57 0.18 -6.29 2.39
C ARG A 57 -0.25 -4.93 2.93
N VAL A 58 0.18 -3.84 2.28
CA VAL A 58 -0.23 -2.50 2.67
C VAL A 58 -1.73 -2.35 2.57
N SER A 59 -2.34 -2.83 1.48
CA SER A 59 -3.78 -2.79 1.29
C SER A 59 -4.53 -3.52 2.41
N ALA A 60 -4.04 -4.70 2.78
CA ALA A 60 -4.65 -5.49 3.85
C ALA A 60 -4.56 -4.81 5.23
N ASP A 61 -3.55 -3.98 5.43
CA ASP A 61 -3.34 -3.30 6.69
C ASP A 61 -4.07 -1.94 6.80
N ILE A 62 -4.69 -1.47 5.72
CA ILE A 62 -5.44 -0.21 5.77
C ILE A 62 -6.68 -0.36 6.64
N THR A 63 -6.81 0.54 7.61
CA THR A 63 -8.01 0.61 8.43
C THR A 63 -8.90 1.73 7.90
N LEU A 64 -10.06 1.37 7.38
CA LEU A 64 -11.03 2.34 6.90
C LEU A 64 -11.78 2.96 8.08
N PRO A 65 -12.31 4.20 7.93
CA PRO A 65 -13.15 4.78 8.97
C PRO A 65 -14.37 3.90 9.27
N PRO A 66 -14.95 4.01 10.47
CA PRO A 66 -16.09 3.19 10.85
C PRO A 66 -17.34 3.50 10.02
N ALA A 67 -18.25 2.53 9.94
CA ALA A 67 -19.52 2.71 9.26
C ALA A 67 -20.41 3.71 10.01
N GLY A 68 -21.36 4.30 9.30
CA GLY A 68 -22.35 5.18 9.94
C GLY A 68 -21.97 6.64 10.01
N LEU A 69 -20.82 7.02 9.49
CA LEU A 69 -20.40 8.42 9.43
C LEU A 69 -21.08 9.11 8.24
N SER A 70 -21.29 10.43 8.36
CA SER A 70 -21.62 11.23 7.20
C SER A 70 -20.44 11.16 6.21
N TRP A 71 -20.73 11.39 4.92
CA TRP A 71 -19.68 11.32 3.92
C TRP A 71 -18.55 12.35 4.20
N GLN A 72 -18.88 13.52 4.75
CA GLN A 72 -17.87 14.54 5.07
C GLN A 72 -16.90 14.05 6.14
N LYS A 73 -17.43 13.48 7.21
CA LYS A 73 -16.60 12.92 8.28
C LYS A 73 -15.78 11.73 7.80
N TYR A 74 -16.40 10.89 6.97
CA TYR A 74 -15.74 9.73 6.42
C TYR A 74 -14.52 10.14 5.59
N LEU A 75 -14.68 11.10 4.68
CA LEU A 75 -13.56 11.57 3.84
C LEU A 75 -12.45 12.18 4.67
N ARG A 76 -12.79 12.91 5.71
CA ARG A 76 -11.77 13.52 6.57
C ARG A 76 -10.95 12.47 7.28
N GLN A 77 -11.62 11.48 7.86
CA GLN A 77 -10.93 10.39 8.54
C GLN A 77 -10.18 9.50 7.56
N LEU A 78 -10.72 9.30 6.37
CA LEU A 78 -10.04 8.54 5.33
C LEU A 78 -8.73 9.23 4.92
N ALA A 79 -8.76 10.54 4.75
CA ALA A 79 -7.55 11.30 4.40
C ALA A 79 -6.47 11.14 5.47
N ASP A 80 -6.85 11.20 6.75
CA ASP A 80 -5.92 11.00 7.85
C ASP A 80 -5.34 9.58 7.85
N SER A 81 -6.20 8.58 7.63
CA SER A 81 -5.75 7.18 7.55
C SER A 81 -4.79 6.94 6.38
N LEU A 82 -5.08 7.54 5.23
CA LEU A 82 -4.20 7.43 4.07
C LEU A 82 -2.85 8.10 4.32
N TRP A 83 -2.85 9.25 4.99
CA TRP A 83 -1.61 9.92 5.35
C TRP A 83 -0.75 9.02 6.24
N ASP A 84 -1.36 8.41 7.25
CA ASP A 84 -0.66 7.51 8.15
C ASP A 84 -0.07 6.30 7.42
N VAL A 85 -0.80 5.75 6.46
CA VAL A 85 -0.31 4.64 5.62
C VAL A 85 0.91 5.07 4.81
N LEU A 86 0.89 6.28 4.26
CA LEU A 86 2.02 6.80 3.50
C LEU A 86 3.23 7.06 4.39
N ASP A 87 3.01 7.55 5.61
CA ASP A 87 4.10 7.74 6.57
C ASP A 87 4.73 6.41 6.99
N ALA A 88 3.90 5.39 7.15
CA ALA A 88 4.37 4.07 7.58
C ALA A 88 5.09 3.29 6.48
N ASN A 89 4.92 3.69 5.22
CA ASN A 89 5.46 2.94 4.08
C ASN A 89 6.27 3.86 3.16
N PRO A 90 7.56 4.06 3.46
CA PRO A 90 8.39 4.97 2.66
C PRO A 90 8.40 4.62 1.17
N GLY A 91 8.20 5.62 0.34
CA GLY A 91 8.21 5.47 -1.12
C GLY A 91 6.87 5.09 -1.74
N LEU A 92 5.86 4.80 -0.91
CA LEU A 92 4.56 4.38 -1.43
C LEU A 92 3.89 5.49 -2.25
N ASP A 93 4.00 6.74 -1.85
CA ASP A 93 3.45 7.86 -2.60
C ASP A 93 4.05 7.95 -4.00
N HIS A 94 5.36 7.76 -4.13
CA HIS A 94 6.03 7.76 -5.43
C HIS A 94 5.51 6.62 -6.32
N ILE A 95 5.39 5.42 -5.75
CA ILE A 95 4.91 4.26 -6.49
C ILE A 95 3.47 4.47 -6.97
N LEU A 96 2.60 4.98 -6.12
CA LEU A 96 1.20 5.20 -6.48
C LEU A 96 1.01 6.33 -7.50
N ILE A 97 1.87 7.33 -7.48
CA ILE A 97 1.82 8.41 -8.47
C ILE A 97 2.40 7.96 -9.82
N ASP A 98 3.50 7.21 -9.79
CA ASP A 98 4.26 6.92 -11.00
C ASP A 98 3.87 5.64 -11.73
N LEU A 99 3.27 4.66 -11.04
CA LEU A 99 2.89 3.39 -11.64
C LEU A 99 1.38 3.20 -11.65
N ALA A 100 0.80 3.26 -12.85
CA ALA A 100 -0.66 3.13 -12.98
C ALA A 100 -1.21 1.83 -12.42
N TRP A 101 -0.51 0.70 -12.60
CA TRP A 101 -1.00 -0.60 -12.14
C TRP A 101 -0.92 -0.76 -10.62
N ALA A 102 -0.19 0.11 -9.93
CA ALA A 102 -0.01 -0.02 -8.48
C ALA A 102 -1.31 0.14 -7.68
N TYR A 103 -2.36 0.69 -8.30
CA TYR A 103 -3.66 0.81 -7.66
C TYR A 103 -4.43 -0.52 -7.59
N VAL A 104 -4.08 -1.50 -8.43
CA VAL A 104 -4.84 -2.74 -8.51
C VAL A 104 -4.97 -3.45 -7.16
N PRO A 105 -3.91 -3.61 -6.36
CA PRO A 105 -4.04 -4.24 -5.05
C PRO A 105 -4.96 -3.50 -4.07
N PHE A 106 -5.28 -2.23 -4.35
CA PHE A 106 -6.13 -1.41 -3.48
C PHE A 106 -7.58 -1.35 -3.92
N MET A 107 -7.96 -2.05 -4.99
CA MET A 107 -9.32 -1.98 -5.54
C MET A 107 -10.39 -2.43 -4.54
N SER A 108 -10.10 -3.47 -3.76
CA SER A 108 -11.03 -3.97 -2.76
C SER A 108 -11.30 -2.92 -1.66
N VAL A 109 -10.25 -2.27 -1.18
CA VAL A 109 -10.37 -1.20 -0.19
C VAL A 109 -11.15 -0.02 -0.78
N ALA A 110 -10.86 0.35 -2.02
CA ALA A 110 -11.55 1.44 -2.70
C ALA A 110 -13.05 1.17 -2.84
N LYS A 111 -13.43 -0.07 -3.17
CA LYS A 111 -14.83 -0.44 -3.27
C LYS A 111 -15.56 -0.32 -1.93
N ARG A 112 -14.92 -0.73 -0.85
CA ARG A 112 -15.50 -0.60 0.48
C ARG A 112 -15.66 0.86 0.90
N ALA A 113 -14.67 1.70 0.60
CA ALA A 113 -14.75 3.13 0.87
C ALA A 113 -15.86 3.80 0.06
N HIS A 114 -15.98 3.42 -1.22
CA HIS A 114 -17.06 3.91 -2.08
C HIS A 114 -18.43 3.58 -1.49
N SER A 115 -18.63 2.32 -1.09
CA SER A 115 -19.90 1.90 -0.50
C SER A 115 -20.22 2.66 0.79
N ALA A 116 -19.21 2.93 1.61
CA ALA A 116 -19.39 3.70 2.83
C ALA A 116 -19.80 5.15 2.55
N LEU A 117 -19.23 5.76 1.52
CA LEU A 117 -19.59 7.13 1.12
C LEU A 117 -21.02 7.22 0.58
N VAL A 118 -21.43 6.23 -0.19
CA VAL A 118 -22.80 6.16 -0.69
C VAL A 118 -23.76 6.00 0.49
N SER A 119 -23.44 5.12 1.44
CA SER A 119 -24.25 4.96 2.66
C SER A 119 -24.26 6.22 3.51
N GLY A 120 -23.22 7.04 3.43
CA GLY A 120 -23.13 8.30 4.16
C GLY A 120 -23.78 9.49 3.47
N GLY A 121 -24.43 9.27 2.32
CA GLY A 121 -25.25 10.29 1.66
C GLY A 121 -24.81 10.76 0.29
N LEU A 122 -23.69 10.25 -0.25
CA LEU A 122 -23.27 10.63 -1.59
C LEU A 122 -23.90 9.73 -2.65
N ARG A 123 -24.15 10.31 -3.83
CA ARG A 123 -24.47 9.50 -4.99
C ARG A 123 -23.23 8.74 -5.45
N SER A 124 -23.44 7.65 -6.17
CA SER A 124 -22.35 6.76 -6.60
C SER A 124 -21.26 7.50 -7.39
N GLU A 125 -21.66 8.37 -8.35
CA GLU A 125 -20.70 9.11 -9.15
C GLU A 125 -19.93 10.12 -8.31
N ASP A 126 -20.60 10.79 -7.40
CA ASP A 126 -19.98 11.75 -6.51
C ASP A 126 -19.00 11.07 -5.52
N ALA A 127 -19.36 9.86 -5.07
CA ALA A 127 -18.48 9.08 -4.21
C ALA A 127 -17.18 8.71 -4.95
N TYR A 128 -17.28 8.32 -6.21
CA TYR A 128 -16.11 8.02 -7.02
C TYR A 128 -15.20 9.23 -7.17
N LEU A 129 -15.79 10.38 -7.50
CA LEU A 129 -15.02 11.62 -7.65
C LEU A 129 -14.38 12.05 -6.33
N ALA A 130 -15.13 11.94 -5.24
CA ALA A 130 -14.64 12.31 -3.92
C ALA A 130 -13.43 11.46 -3.51
N LEU A 131 -13.50 10.15 -3.76
CA LEU A 131 -12.37 9.25 -3.48
C LEU A 131 -11.16 9.60 -4.33
N SER A 132 -11.36 9.81 -5.63
CA SER A 132 -10.28 10.13 -6.56
C SER A 132 -9.60 11.44 -6.18
N CYS A 133 -10.38 12.46 -5.86
CA CYS A 133 -9.85 13.77 -5.46
C CYS A 133 -9.12 13.69 -4.12
N THR A 134 -9.68 12.97 -3.15
CA THR A 134 -9.06 12.82 -1.82
C THR A 134 -7.73 12.09 -1.95
N LEU A 135 -7.70 10.98 -2.66
CA LEU A 135 -6.48 10.21 -2.84
C LEU A 135 -5.41 11.03 -3.56
N SER A 136 -5.77 11.69 -4.65
CA SER A 136 -4.83 12.51 -5.42
C SER A 136 -4.26 13.65 -4.57
N THR A 137 -5.10 14.30 -3.79
CA THR A 137 -4.67 15.40 -2.92
C THR A 137 -3.74 14.91 -1.84
N VAL A 138 -4.08 13.80 -1.17
CA VAL A 138 -3.25 13.24 -0.11
C VAL A 138 -1.88 12.80 -0.65
N LEU A 139 -1.87 12.09 -1.78
CA LEU A 139 -0.62 11.63 -2.39
C LEU A 139 0.30 12.78 -2.76
N THR A 140 -0.26 13.79 -3.42
CA THR A 140 0.53 14.94 -3.87
C THR A 140 1.05 15.74 -2.68
N SER A 141 0.20 15.97 -1.69
CA SER A 141 0.58 16.72 -0.49
C SER A 141 1.65 15.98 0.31
N HIS A 142 1.51 14.67 0.46
CA HIS A 142 2.47 13.85 1.19
C HIS A 142 3.83 13.86 0.50
N ARG A 143 3.83 13.72 -0.83
CA ARG A 143 5.07 13.73 -1.60
C ARG A 143 5.81 15.05 -1.46
N GLN A 144 5.07 16.17 -1.41
CA GLN A 144 5.66 17.50 -1.27
C GLN A 144 6.18 17.76 0.14
N ALA A 145 5.58 17.13 1.14
CA ALA A 145 5.97 17.31 2.53
C ALA A 145 7.23 16.53 2.90
N ALA A 146 7.60 15.55 2.09
CA ALA A 146 8.74 14.67 2.41
C ALA A 146 10.10 15.33 2.14
#